data_d72cc979ea681414830b55596811196b
#
_entry.id   d72cc979ea681414830b55596811196b
#
_cell.length_a   1.000
_cell.length_b   1.000
_cell.length_c   1.000
_cell.angle_alpha   90.00
_cell.angle_beta   90.00
_cell.angle_gamma   90.00
#
_symmetry.space_group_name_H-M   'P 1'
#
loop_
_entity.id
_entity.type
_entity.pdbx_description
1 polymer ?
#
loop_
_entity_poly.entity_id
_entity_poly.type
_entity_poly.pdbx_seq_one_letter_code
_entity_poly.pdbx_strand_id
1 'polypeptide(L)'
;MADSTLKAKTARGLLWGLVNNGSMQMLNLVFGIVLANLLSRSDYGLASEVTLFTTLAAALQEGGFIAALINRKNATRQDFNAVFWFNLGSSLLLYALLFATAPLIARFFGEPELTSLTRFASLSFVLASLSVAPRAMLYKALRVREQTIVTLCSLALSGAVGIAMALLGARYWSLATQGLCFVGTTAALSWVYSGFRPMWAFNWQPIRQMFAFSCKLLITNVFNTLNNSVFTLAFGRFYTKMEVGTYTQADKWNKMGSALITGMVQGVAQPMFVSVGDDRERLLRAFRKMLRFTALIAFPAMLGLALCAAPLIVVTVGRKWLPSAELMQLLCVAGAFMPITALYHNFLISRGRSDVYMWNILAQGLLTLAMLCAIKQFGWQLTLHLPWPGAVHLSGIRLMVACYVALYIAWLLAWHTFLRRELPLPLLTACKDTLPFALAAVAAMLVAWCCTRPLHDPWLLLLARIPIAGGLYLAIIWLSGAHILREAIDYLRHRQ
;
A
#
# COMPACT_ATOMS: atom_id res chain seq x y z
N MET A 1 28.58 27.85 7.22
CA MET A 1 27.73 27.50 8.39
C MET A 1 26.28 27.14 8.01
N ALA A 2 25.60 27.79 7.06
CA ALA A 2 24.23 27.44 6.65
C ALA A 2 24.09 26.04 6.03
N ASP A 3 25.10 25.57 5.29
CA ASP A 3 25.08 24.29 4.57
C ASP A 3 25.24 23.08 5.52
N SER A 4 26.03 23.22 6.58
CA SER A 4 26.21 22.16 7.60
C SER A 4 24.94 21.97 8.46
N THR A 5 24.24 23.05 8.76
CA THR A 5 22.96 22.99 9.50
C THR A 5 21.83 22.38 8.67
N LEU A 6 21.81 22.60 7.36
CA LEU A 6 20.84 22.02 6.44
C LEU A 6 21.08 20.49 6.30
N LYS A 7 22.34 20.09 6.12
CA LYS A 7 22.74 18.65 6.06
C LYS A 7 22.38 17.91 7.35
N ALA A 8 22.64 18.49 8.50
CA ALA A 8 22.28 17.90 9.80
C ALA A 8 20.76 17.81 10.00
N LYS A 9 19.99 18.82 9.62
CA LYS A 9 18.50 18.78 9.64
C LYS A 9 17.96 17.71 8.71
N THR A 10 18.49 17.60 7.50
CA THR A 10 18.08 16.58 6.52
C THR A 10 18.40 15.18 7.01
N ALA A 11 19.60 14.91 7.53
CA ALA A 11 19.98 13.62 8.08
C ALA A 11 19.10 13.22 9.27
N ARG A 12 18.82 14.16 10.18
CA ARG A 12 17.90 13.93 11.30
C ARG A 12 16.48 13.69 10.83
N GLY A 13 16.01 14.41 9.79
CA GLY A 13 14.72 14.19 9.17
C GLY A 13 14.58 12.80 8.55
N LEU A 14 15.62 12.31 7.87
CA LEU A 14 15.67 10.96 7.32
C LEU A 14 15.62 9.87 8.40
N LEU A 15 16.37 10.05 9.49
CA LEU A 15 16.32 9.12 10.64
C LEU A 15 14.92 9.07 11.26
N TRP A 16 14.29 10.22 11.51
CA TRP A 16 12.93 10.25 12.03
C TRP A 16 11.91 9.66 11.04
N GLY A 17 12.10 9.83 9.73
CA GLY A 17 11.28 9.20 8.70
C GLY A 17 11.39 7.67 8.71
N LEU A 18 12.60 7.13 8.89
CA LEU A 18 12.83 5.68 9.04
C LEU A 18 12.19 5.14 10.33
N VAL A 19 12.38 5.85 11.45
CA VAL A 19 11.76 5.49 12.73
C VAL A 19 10.24 5.51 12.60
N ASN A 20 9.67 6.55 11.97
CA ASN A 20 8.23 6.64 11.74
C ASN A 20 7.70 5.44 10.95
N ASN A 21 8.27 5.18 9.77
CA ASN A 21 7.80 4.10 8.90
C ASN A 21 7.97 2.71 9.54
N GLY A 22 9.13 2.45 10.17
CA GLY A 22 9.39 1.18 10.84
C GLY A 22 8.46 0.95 12.03
N SER A 23 8.33 1.95 12.91
CA SER A 23 7.46 1.85 14.08
C SER A 23 5.97 1.75 13.69
N MET A 24 5.53 2.49 12.68
CA MET A 24 4.17 2.36 12.15
C MET A 24 3.88 0.94 11.67
N GLN A 25 4.78 0.33 10.91
CA GLN A 25 4.60 -1.03 10.42
C GLN A 25 4.56 -2.05 11.56
N MET A 26 5.44 -1.89 12.57
CA MET A 26 5.44 -2.76 13.75
C MET A 26 4.14 -2.63 14.56
N LEU A 27 3.70 -1.42 14.85
CA LEU A 27 2.45 -1.20 15.58
C LEU A 27 1.23 -1.72 14.79
N ASN A 28 1.16 -1.45 13.49
CA ASN A 28 0.10 -1.99 12.63
C ASN A 28 0.10 -3.52 12.58
N LEU A 29 1.28 -4.14 12.61
CA LEU A 29 1.42 -5.59 12.69
C LEU A 29 0.87 -6.12 14.02
N VAL A 30 1.34 -5.57 15.15
CA VAL A 30 0.92 -6.01 16.49
C VAL A 30 -0.58 -5.83 16.68
N PHE A 31 -1.12 -4.65 16.44
CA PHE A 31 -2.57 -4.39 16.56
C PHE A 31 -3.37 -5.22 15.56
N GLY A 32 -2.85 -5.39 14.35
CA GLY A 32 -3.48 -6.22 13.34
C GLY A 32 -3.58 -7.70 13.73
N ILE A 33 -2.53 -8.25 14.35
CA ILE A 33 -2.52 -9.64 14.87
C ILE A 33 -3.51 -9.79 16.03
N VAL A 34 -3.47 -8.88 17.01
CA VAL A 34 -4.36 -8.95 18.17
C VAL A 34 -5.82 -8.85 17.75
N LEU A 35 -6.18 -7.87 16.91
CA LEU A 35 -7.56 -7.73 16.42
C LEU A 35 -8.00 -8.90 15.56
N ALA A 36 -7.12 -9.47 14.72
CA ALA A 36 -7.46 -10.64 13.92
C ALA A 36 -7.71 -11.89 14.78
N ASN A 37 -7.06 -12.02 15.93
CA ASN A 37 -7.36 -13.08 16.90
C ASN A 37 -8.70 -12.87 17.58
N LEU A 38 -9.08 -11.65 17.92
CA LEU A 38 -10.32 -11.33 18.62
C LEU A 38 -11.55 -11.32 17.71
N LEU A 39 -11.42 -10.79 16.49
CA LEU A 39 -12.52 -10.59 15.56
C LEU A 39 -12.72 -11.74 14.58
N SER A 40 -13.92 -11.85 14.03
CA SER A 40 -14.26 -12.86 13.01
C SER A 40 -13.88 -12.40 11.59
N ARG A 41 -13.83 -13.32 10.62
CA ARG A 41 -13.64 -13.00 9.21
C ARG A 41 -14.76 -12.10 8.66
N SER A 42 -15.98 -12.32 9.12
CA SER A 42 -17.15 -11.50 8.75
C SER A 42 -17.01 -10.05 9.23
N ASP A 43 -16.48 -9.83 10.46
CA ASP A 43 -16.26 -8.48 10.99
C ASP A 43 -15.23 -7.72 10.15
N TYR A 44 -14.17 -8.39 9.70
CA TYR A 44 -13.19 -7.80 8.78
C TYR A 44 -13.78 -7.50 7.39
N GLY A 45 -14.68 -8.35 6.89
CA GLY A 45 -15.38 -8.12 5.64
C GLY A 45 -16.19 -6.82 5.67
N LEU A 46 -17.10 -6.69 6.65
CA LEU A 46 -17.91 -5.48 6.84
C LEU A 46 -17.06 -4.22 7.03
N ALA A 47 -16.02 -4.29 7.85
CA ALA A 47 -15.12 -3.17 8.06
C ALA A 47 -14.37 -2.76 6.78
N SER A 48 -13.96 -3.71 5.93
CA SER A 48 -13.24 -3.42 4.69
C SER A 48 -14.13 -2.74 3.64
N GLU A 49 -15.41 -3.08 3.57
CA GLU A 49 -16.38 -2.43 2.68
C GLU A 49 -16.57 -0.96 3.04
N VAL A 50 -16.64 -0.64 4.32
CA VAL A 50 -16.72 0.77 4.79
C VAL A 50 -15.39 1.49 4.62
N THR A 51 -14.26 0.79 4.83
CA THR A 51 -12.92 1.36 4.67
C THR A 51 -12.69 1.88 3.25
N LEU A 52 -13.30 1.27 2.23
CA LEU A 52 -13.28 1.78 0.86
C LEU A 52 -13.74 3.24 0.80
N PHE A 53 -14.90 3.55 1.38
CA PHE A 53 -15.46 4.90 1.34
C PHE A 53 -14.65 5.90 2.17
N THR A 54 -14.18 5.47 3.36
CA THR A 54 -13.34 6.32 4.20
C THR A 54 -11.99 6.62 3.55
N THR A 55 -11.39 5.65 2.84
CA THR A 55 -10.14 5.85 2.12
C THR A 55 -10.31 6.77 0.91
N LEU A 56 -11.42 6.62 0.17
CA LEU A 56 -11.75 7.53 -0.94
C LEU A 56 -11.85 8.98 -0.47
N ALA A 57 -12.45 9.19 0.66
CA ALA A 57 -12.61 10.54 1.14
C ALA A 57 -11.36 11.09 1.80
N ALA A 58 -10.54 10.27 2.45
CA ALA A 58 -9.20 10.67 2.82
C ALA A 58 -8.39 11.13 1.59
N ALA A 59 -8.50 10.40 0.47
CA ALA A 59 -7.88 10.79 -0.79
C ALA A 59 -8.43 12.13 -1.32
N LEU A 60 -9.72 12.39 -1.18
CA LEU A 60 -10.35 13.67 -1.53
C LEU A 60 -9.81 14.83 -0.69
N GLN A 61 -9.55 14.62 0.59
CA GLN A 61 -9.11 15.65 1.53
C GLN A 61 -7.60 15.88 1.49
N GLU A 62 -6.79 14.81 1.51
CA GLU A 62 -5.33 14.93 1.63
C GLU A 62 -4.65 15.32 0.31
N GLY A 63 -5.26 14.95 -0.82
CA GLY A 63 -4.54 14.90 -2.09
C GLY A 63 -4.17 16.24 -2.70
N GLY A 64 -4.95 17.28 -2.49
CA GLY A 64 -4.77 18.51 -3.25
C GLY A 64 -4.20 19.67 -2.44
N PHE A 65 -4.89 20.07 -1.39
CA PHE A 65 -4.61 21.33 -0.71
C PHE A 65 -3.42 21.30 0.22
N ILE A 66 -3.10 20.16 0.85
CA ILE A 66 -1.87 20.01 1.65
C ILE A 66 -0.65 20.23 0.76
N ALA A 67 -0.59 19.52 -0.37
CA ALA A 67 0.51 19.65 -1.32
C ALA A 67 0.59 21.07 -1.92
N ALA A 68 -0.54 21.70 -2.22
CA ALA A 68 -0.59 23.07 -2.73
C ALA A 68 -0.03 24.07 -1.72
N LEU A 69 -0.39 23.96 -0.43
CA LEU A 69 0.14 24.81 0.65
C LEU A 69 1.64 24.62 0.85
N ILE A 70 2.12 23.38 0.82
CA ILE A 70 3.54 23.06 0.97
C ILE A 70 4.35 23.67 -0.18
N ASN A 71 3.88 23.53 -1.43
CA ASN A 71 4.58 23.99 -2.62
C ASN A 71 4.52 25.51 -2.81
N ARG A 72 3.59 26.21 -2.15
CA ARG A 72 3.48 27.68 -2.25
C ARG A 72 4.64 28.35 -1.53
N LYS A 73 5.53 29.05 -2.27
CA LYS A 73 6.75 29.68 -1.70
C LYS A 73 6.47 30.57 -0.48
N ASN A 74 5.45 31.44 -0.58
CA ASN A 74 5.09 32.41 0.46
C ASN A 74 3.66 32.14 0.96
N ALA A 75 3.41 30.98 1.59
CA ALA A 75 2.12 30.71 2.18
C ALA A 75 1.91 31.54 3.44
N THR A 76 0.86 32.32 3.44
CA THR A 76 0.45 33.21 4.53
C THR A 76 -0.50 32.50 5.48
N ARG A 77 -0.72 33.05 6.67
CA ARG A 77 -1.73 32.55 7.62
C ARG A 77 -3.14 32.55 7.01
N GLN A 78 -3.43 33.50 6.12
CA GLN A 78 -4.71 33.57 5.40
C GLN A 78 -4.90 32.38 4.45
N ASP A 79 -3.82 31.89 3.81
CA ASP A 79 -3.89 30.72 2.92
C ASP A 79 -4.25 29.43 3.70
N PHE A 80 -3.61 29.24 4.86
CA PHE A 80 -3.94 28.11 5.74
C PHE A 80 -5.37 28.19 6.27
N ASN A 81 -5.83 29.39 6.62
CA ASN A 81 -7.18 29.62 7.10
C ASN A 81 -8.23 29.39 6.00
N ALA A 82 -7.99 29.87 4.78
CA ALA A 82 -8.89 29.62 3.66
C ALA A 82 -9.02 28.12 3.35
N VAL A 83 -7.90 27.39 3.32
CA VAL A 83 -7.89 25.94 3.11
C VAL A 83 -8.59 25.21 4.24
N PHE A 84 -8.43 25.64 5.48
CA PHE A 84 -9.13 25.06 6.64
C PHE A 84 -10.66 25.12 6.48
N TRP A 85 -11.21 26.32 6.24
CA TRP A 85 -12.65 26.51 6.10
C TRP A 85 -13.22 25.84 4.85
N PHE A 86 -12.48 25.85 3.74
CA PHE A 86 -12.89 25.16 2.51
C PHE A 86 -12.98 23.66 2.72
N ASN A 87 -11.95 23.04 3.35
CA ASN A 87 -11.96 21.61 3.63
C ASN A 87 -13.02 21.23 4.65
N LEU A 88 -13.26 22.05 5.66
CA LEU A 88 -14.33 21.81 6.64
C LEU A 88 -15.71 21.85 5.96
N GLY A 89 -15.97 22.86 5.13
CA GLY A 89 -17.23 22.97 4.38
C GLY A 89 -17.44 21.80 3.40
N SER A 90 -16.40 21.46 2.63
CA SER A 90 -16.46 20.33 1.69
C SER A 90 -16.61 18.98 2.41
N SER A 91 -15.98 18.78 3.56
CA SER A 91 -16.12 17.55 4.34
C SER A 91 -17.50 17.40 4.98
N LEU A 92 -18.11 18.49 5.45
CA LEU A 92 -19.48 18.47 5.94
C LEU A 92 -20.46 18.11 4.82
N LEU A 93 -20.25 18.64 3.61
CA LEU A 93 -21.08 18.30 2.44
C LEU A 93 -20.91 16.81 2.09
N LEU A 94 -19.67 16.30 2.05
CA LEU A 94 -19.39 14.88 1.79
C LEU A 94 -19.97 13.98 2.89
N TYR A 95 -19.88 14.38 4.14
CA TYR A 95 -20.51 13.67 5.24
C TYR A 95 -22.02 13.59 5.09
N ALA A 96 -22.68 14.72 4.80
CA ALA A 96 -24.12 14.77 4.58
C ALA A 96 -24.54 13.89 3.37
N LEU A 97 -23.77 13.94 2.29
CA LEU A 97 -24.01 13.10 1.11
C LEU A 97 -23.91 11.61 1.44
N LEU A 98 -22.83 11.19 2.13
CA LEU A 98 -22.65 9.79 2.51
C LEU A 98 -23.65 9.33 3.58
N PHE A 99 -24.01 10.20 4.50
CA PHE A 99 -25.04 9.92 5.49
C PHE A 99 -26.40 9.65 4.82
N ALA A 100 -26.75 10.45 3.80
CA ALA A 100 -27.97 10.27 3.03
C ALA A 100 -27.92 9.05 2.11
N THR A 101 -26.77 8.77 1.50
CA THR A 101 -26.58 7.64 0.58
C THR A 101 -26.24 6.32 1.28
N ALA A 102 -25.96 6.31 2.58
CA ALA A 102 -25.63 5.10 3.35
C ALA A 102 -26.64 3.94 3.17
N PRO A 103 -27.97 4.16 3.13
CA PRO A 103 -28.92 3.07 2.83
C PRO A 103 -28.76 2.50 1.43
N LEU A 104 -28.38 3.31 0.44
CA LEU A 104 -28.12 2.84 -0.93
C LEU A 104 -26.85 1.98 -0.99
N ILE A 105 -25.81 2.38 -0.25
CA ILE A 105 -24.58 1.60 -0.10
C ILE A 105 -24.90 0.24 0.53
N ALA A 106 -25.65 0.22 1.62
CA ALA A 106 -26.07 -1.00 2.29
C ALA A 106 -26.86 -1.94 1.35
N ARG A 107 -27.77 -1.40 0.54
CA ARG A 107 -28.51 -2.16 -0.48
C ARG A 107 -27.60 -2.70 -1.59
N PHE A 108 -26.62 -1.91 -2.01
CA PHE A 108 -25.65 -2.35 -3.05
C PHE A 108 -24.85 -3.56 -2.61
N PHE A 109 -24.40 -3.60 -1.37
CA PHE A 109 -23.65 -4.73 -0.81
C PHE A 109 -24.56 -5.85 -0.27
N GLY A 110 -25.84 -5.59 -0.05
CA GLY A 110 -26.78 -6.54 0.53
C GLY A 110 -26.66 -6.71 2.05
N GLU A 111 -26.00 -5.76 2.73
CA GLU A 111 -25.71 -5.81 4.17
C GLU A 111 -26.32 -4.61 4.89
N PRO A 112 -27.46 -4.77 5.61
CA PRO A 112 -28.13 -3.66 6.30
C PRO A 112 -27.27 -2.96 7.36
N GLU A 113 -26.36 -3.71 8.01
CA GLU A 113 -25.42 -3.23 9.03
C GLU A 113 -24.52 -2.09 8.52
N LEU A 114 -24.26 -2.06 7.21
CA LEU A 114 -23.44 -1.02 6.57
C LEU A 114 -24.06 0.37 6.65
N THR A 115 -25.39 0.51 6.82
CA THR A 115 -26.03 1.83 6.93
C THR A 115 -25.50 2.60 8.15
N SER A 116 -25.58 2.00 9.33
CA SER A 116 -25.12 2.62 10.57
C SER A 116 -23.59 2.75 10.59
N LEU A 117 -22.91 1.73 10.11
CA LEU A 117 -21.45 1.70 10.07
C LEU A 117 -20.88 2.76 9.12
N THR A 118 -21.46 2.95 7.93
CA THR A 118 -21.06 4.00 6.97
C THR A 118 -21.33 5.39 7.55
N ARG A 119 -22.47 5.63 8.16
CA ARG A 119 -22.78 6.91 8.83
C ARG A 119 -21.76 7.26 9.91
N PHE A 120 -21.40 6.28 10.75
CA PHE A 120 -20.40 6.46 11.79
C PHE A 120 -19.00 6.70 11.24
N ALA A 121 -18.55 5.83 10.33
CA ALA A 121 -17.21 5.92 9.75
C ALA A 121 -17.00 7.20 8.93
N SER A 122 -18.07 7.73 8.30
CA SER A 122 -18.03 8.97 7.54
C SER A 122 -17.70 10.21 8.40
N LEU A 123 -17.87 10.15 9.73
CA LEU A 123 -17.39 11.21 10.62
C LEU A 123 -15.89 11.44 10.51
N SER A 124 -15.15 10.42 10.04
CA SER A 124 -13.71 10.55 9.79
C SER A 124 -13.38 11.67 8.80
N PHE A 125 -14.27 12.04 7.87
CA PHE A 125 -14.07 13.16 6.95
C PHE A 125 -14.01 14.50 7.66
N VAL A 126 -14.96 14.71 8.56
CA VAL A 126 -15.02 15.95 9.34
C VAL A 126 -13.79 16.05 10.25
N LEU A 127 -13.44 14.96 10.94
CA LEU A 127 -12.23 14.93 11.77
C LEU A 127 -10.95 15.11 10.97
N ALA A 128 -10.84 14.49 9.80
CA ALA A 128 -9.66 14.63 8.93
C ALA A 128 -9.51 16.06 8.41
N SER A 129 -10.61 16.74 8.04
CA SER A 129 -10.57 18.12 7.56
C SER A 129 -10.00 19.09 8.60
N LEU A 130 -10.27 18.85 9.89
CA LEU A 130 -9.70 19.62 10.98
C LEU A 130 -8.16 19.51 11.05
N SER A 131 -7.57 18.43 10.52
CA SER A 131 -6.13 18.19 10.53
C SER A 131 -5.38 18.78 9.34
N VAL A 132 -6.06 19.11 8.22
CA VAL A 132 -5.43 19.48 6.94
C VAL A 132 -4.50 20.69 7.08
N ALA A 133 -4.98 21.81 7.59
CA ALA A 133 -4.19 23.01 7.76
C ALA A 133 -3.08 22.88 8.83
N PRO A 134 -3.35 22.32 10.04
CA PRO A 134 -2.33 22.04 11.04
C PRO A 134 -1.20 21.13 10.52
N ARG A 135 -1.53 20.03 9.83
CA ARG A 135 -0.55 19.12 9.24
C ARG A 135 0.28 19.81 8.14
N ALA A 136 -0.36 20.58 7.26
CA ALA A 136 0.34 21.34 6.23
C ALA A 136 1.37 22.31 6.82
N MET A 137 1.06 22.95 7.96
CA MET A 137 2.02 23.79 8.70
C MET A 137 3.22 23.00 9.22
N LEU A 138 2.98 21.83 9.82
CA LEU A 138 4.05 20.96 10.31
C LEU A 138 4.94 20.45 9.18
N TYR A 139 4.35 20.06 8.04
CA TYR A 139 5.11 19.63 6.85
C TYR A 139 5.95 20.76 6.27
N LYS A 140 5.36 21.95 6.13
CA LYS A 140 6.07 23.13 5.60
C LYS A 140 7.21 23.58 6.52
N ALA A 141 7.02 23.47 7.83
CA ALA A 141 8.05 23.80 8.82
C ALA A 141 9.12 22.70 8.97
N LEU A 142 9.03 21.58 8.21
CA LEU A 142 9.91 20.41 8.28
C LEU A 142 10.03 19.82 9.71
N ARG A 143 8.95 19.89 10.49
CA ARG A 143 8.88 19.35 11.85
C ARG A 143 8.62 17.85 11.83
N VAL A 144 9.57 17.08 11.31
CA VAL A 144 9.43 15.62 11.11
C VAL A 144 9.26 14.88 12.44
N ARG A 145 9.93 15.33 13.50
CA ARG A 145 9.82 14.73 14.85
C ARG A 145 8.39 14.81 15.35
N GLU A 146 7.78 15.98 15.29
CA GLU A 146 6.40 16.22 15.76
C GLU A 146 5.40 15.43 14.92
N GLN A 147 5.59 15.35 13.62
CA GLN A 147 4.77 14.51 12.73
C GLN A 147 4.86 13.03 13.11
N THR A 148 6.06 12.54 13.43
CA THR A 148 6.28 11.17 13.90
C THR A 148 5.56 10.90 15.21
N ILE A 149 5.68 11.82 16.18
CA ILE A 149 5.00 11.71 17.48
C ILE A 149 3.47 11.70 17.28
N VAL A 150 2.92 12.62 16.48
CA VAL A 150 1.48 12.66 16.16
C VAL A 150 1.03 11.32 15.60
N THR A 151 1.74 10.80 14.63
CA THR A 151 1.36 9.54 13.96
C THR A 151 1.44 8.34 14.90
N LEU A 152 2.54 8.19 15.65
CA LEU A 152 2.75 7.05 16.53
C LEU A 152 1.81 7.07 17.74
N CYS A 153 1.59 8.24 18.35
CA CYS A 153 0.63 8.38 19.46
C CYS A 153 -0.80 8.10 18.98
N SER A 154 -1.17 8.61 17.80
CA SER A 154 -2.50 8.35 17.24
C SER A 154 -2.70 6.86 16.95
N LEU A 155 -1.69 6.20 16.41
CA LEU A 155 -1.75 4.77 16.11
C LEU A 155 -1.80 3.93 17.40
N ALA A 156 -0.99 4.26 18.40
CA ALA A 156 -0.99 3.56 19.68
C ALA A 156 -2.33 3.69 20.41
N LEU A 157 -2.86 4.92 20.50
CA LEU A 157 -4.14 5.17 21.17
C LEU A 157 -5.29 4.49 20.42
N SER A 158 -5.35 4.64 19.09
CA SER A 158 -6.42 4.02 18.30
C SER A 158 -6.35 2.50 18.35
N GLY A 159 -5.15 1.92 18.31
CA GLY A 159 -4.96 0.49 18.48
C GLY A 159 -5.43 -0.02 19.83
N ALA A 160 -5.10 0.69 20.92
CA ALA A 160 -5.57 0.36 22.27
C ALA A 160 -7.11 0.45 22.38
N VAL A 161 -7.72 1.51 21.83
CA VAL A 161 -9.19 1.66 21.79
C VAL A 161 -9.84 0.54 20.95
N GLY A 162 -9.28 0.22 19.77
CA GLY A 162 -9.79 -0.87 18.94
C GLY A 162 -9.74 -2.22 19.63
N ILE A 163 -8.65 -2.53 20.35
CA ILE A 163 -8.52 -3.78 21.14
C ILE A 163 -9.51 -3.78 22.30
N ALA A 164 -9.62 -2.69 23.06
CA ALA A 164 -10.59 -2.59 24.16
C ALA A 164 -12.02 -2.83 23.67
N MET A 165 -12.42 -2.20 22.56
CA MET A 165 -13.74 -2.42 21.96
C MET A 165 -13.94 -3.86 21.50
N ALA A 166 -12.90 -4.51 20.93
CA ALA A 166 -12.99 -5.90 20.53
C ALA A 166 -13.16 -6.86 21.72
N LEU A 167 -12.46 -6.59 22.84
CA LEU A 167 -12.60 -7.35 24.09
C LEU A 167 -13.99 -7.18 24.73
N LEU A 168 -14.60 -6.01 24.56
CA LEU A 168 -15.98 -5.74 24.99
C LEU A 168 -17.04 -6.35 24.05
N GLY A 169 -16.63 -7.09 23.01
CA GLY A 169 -17.54 -7.76 22.09
C GLY A 169 -18.17 -6.85 21.02
N ALA A 170 -17.60 -5.68 20.77
CA ALA A 170 -18.15 -4.71 19.80
C ALA A 170 -17.96 -5.13 18.32
N ARG A 171 -17.40 -6.31 18.04
CA ARG A 171 -17.26 -6.91 16.70
C ARG A 171 -16.67 -5.89 15.69
N TYR A 172 -17.28 -5.76 14.49
CA TYR A 172 -16.84 -4.85 13.43
C TYR A 172 -16.77 -3.35 13.83
N TRP A 173 -17.53 -2.94 14.87
CA TRP A 173 -17.44 -1.58 15.43
C TRP A 173 -16.05 -1.25 15.99
N SER A 174 -15.30 -2.26 16.45
CA SER A 174 -13.94 -2.09 16.95
C SER A 174 -13.01 -1.50 15.89
N LEU A 175 -13.11 -1.99 14.65
CA LEU A 175 -12.29 -1.53 13.53
C LEU A 175 -12.72 -0.12 13.07
N ALA A 176 -14.03 0.15 13.04
CA ALA A 176 -14.54 1.47 12.69
C ALA A 176 -14.14 2.53 13.73
N THR A 177 -14.30 2.20 15.02
CA THR A 177 -13.91 3.10 16.13
C THR A 177 -12.39 3.31 16.16
N GLN A 178 -11.60 2.26 15.91
CA GLN A 178 -10.15 2.39 15.75
C GLN A 178 -9.78 3.41 14.67
N GLY A 179 -10.40 3.31 13.49
CA GLY A 179 -10.15 4.25 12.38
C GLY A 179 -10.53 5.68 12.74
N LEU A 180 -11.71 5.87 13.33
CA LEU A 180 -12.18 7.18 13.76
C LEU A 180 -11.30 7.80 14.86
N CYS A 181 -10.90 7.00 15.85
CA CYS A 181 -9.99 7.41 16.92
C CYS A 181 -8.62 7.82 16.37
N PHE A 182 -8.08 7.07 15.41
CA PHE A 182 -6.82 7.42 14.73
C PHE A 182 -6.88 8.80 14.09
N VAL A 183 -7.92 9.06 13.30
CA VAL A 183 -8.09 10.35 12.60
C VAL A 183 -8.34 11.48 13.61
N GLY A 184 -9.19 11.26 14.61
CA GLY A 184 -9.50 12.26 15.65
C GLY A 184 -8.28 12.63 16.50
N THR A 185 -7.51 11.63 16.92
CA THR A 185 -6.27 11.86 17.69
C THR A 185 -5.22 12.57 16.82
N THR A 186 -5.10 12.18 15.55
CA THR A 186 -4.20 12.86 14.60
C THR A 186 -4.58 14.34 14.44
N ALA A 187 -5.87 14.64 14.34
CA ALA A 187 -6.35 16.01 14.28
C ALA A 187 -6.01 16.78 15.56
N ALA A 188 -6.38 16.25 16.72
CA ALA A 188 -6.15 16.90 18.02
C ALA A 188 -4.65 17.18 18.27
N LEU A 189 -3.80 16.18 18.09
CA LEU A 189 -2.35 16.35 18.27
C LEU A 189 -1.74 17.30 17.24
N SER A 190 -2.22 17.27 15.99
CA SER A 190 -1.74 18.21 14.97
C SER A 190 -2.06 19.66 15.33
N TRP A 191 -3.21 19.93 15.96
CA TRP A 191 -3.54 21.26 16.48
C TRP A 191 -2.60 21.68 17.60
N VAL A 192 -2.35 20.80 18.57
CA VAL A 192 -1.45 21.07 19.68
C VAL A 192 -0.04 21.43 19.20
N TYR A 193 0.53 20.60 18.30
CA TYR A 193 1.90 20.79 17.85
C TYR A 193 2.07 21.91 16.81
N SER A 194 1.06 22.19 15.99
CA SER A 194 1.14 23.27 14.99
C SER A 194 0.90 24.66 15.57
N GLY A 195 0.17 24.75 16.67
CA GLY A 195 -0.29 26.02 17.22
C GLY A 195 -1.25 26.77 16.29
N PHE A 196 -1.88 26.06 15.35
CA PHE A 196 -2.81 26.66 14.40
C PHE A 196 -4.04 27.19 15.13
N ARG A 197 -4.41 28.44 14.82
CA ARG A 197 -5.63 29.08 15.33
C ARG A 197 -6.41 29.61 14.13
N PRO A 198 -7.59 29.07 13.81
CA PRO A 198 -8.39 29.55 12.70
C PRO A 198 -8.90 30.97 12.99
N MET A 199 -8.95 31.76 11.93
CA MET A 199 -9.57 33.09 11.93
C MET A 199 -10.97 32.96 11.33
N TRP A 200 -11.95 33.69 11.85
CA TRP A 200 -13.32 33.72 11.34
C TRP A 200 -13.45 34.46 9.99
N ALA A 201 -12.35 34.87 9.39
CA ALA A 201 -12.33 35.54 8.07
C ALA A 201 -12.06 34.49 6.97
N PHE A 202 -12.98 34.34 6.04
CA PHE A 202 -12.85 33.46 4.88
C PHE A 202 -12.49 34.29 3.63
N ASN A 203 -11.47 33.89 2.90
CA ASN A 203 -11.08 34.50 1.62
C ASN A 203 -11.02 33.43 0.52
N TRP A 204 -11.76 33.65 -0.57
CA TRP A 204 -11.78 32.75 -1.73
C TRP A 204 -10.53 32.83 -2.60
N GLN A 205 -9.80 33.93 -2.58
CA GLN A 205 -8.68 34.17 -3.49
C GLN A 205 -7.56 33.10 -3.38
N PRO A 206 -7.10 32.68 -2.19
CA PRO A 206 -6.12 31.60 -2.05
C PRO A 206 -6.63 30.27 -2.63
N ILE A 207 -7.90 29.94 -2.40
CA ILE A 207 -8.51 28.72 -2.91
C ILE A 207 -8.51 28.72 -4.43
N ARG A 208 -8.98 29.81 -5.07
CA ARG A 208 -9.02 29.93 -6.53
C ARG A 208 -7.65 29.75 -7.18
N GLN A 209 -6.59 30.30 -6.55
CA GLN A 209 -5.21 30.18 -7.03
C GLN A 209 -4.66 28.75 -6.95
N MET A 210 -5.05 28.01 -5.91
CA MET A 210 -4.58 26.63 -5.67
C MET A 210 -5.49 25.56 -6.29
N PHE A 211 -6.71 25.93 -6.69
CA PHE A 211 -7.78 24.99 -7.08
C PHE A 211 -7.37 24.09 -8.26
N ALA A 212 -6.84 24.68 -9.34
CA ALA A 212 -6.48 23.91 -10.53
C ALA A 212 -5.39 22.86 -10.25
N PHE A 213 -4.40 23.21 -9.43
CA PHE A 213 -3.35 22.27 -9.01
C PHE A 213 -3.91 21.21 -8.06
N SER A 214 -4.70 21.62 -7.08
CA SER A 214 -5.30 20.72 -6.08
C SER A 214 -6.27 19.73 -6.72
N CYS A 215 -7.11 20.17 -7.68
CA CYS A 215 -8.03 19.29 -8.40
C CYS A 215 -7.32 18.22 -9.22
N LYS A 216 -6.21 18.53 -9.89
CA LYS A 216 -5.44 17.54 -10.64
C LYS A 216 -4.90 16.44 -9.72
N LEU A 217 -4.31 16.83 -8.59
CA LEU A 217 -3.83 15.87 -7.60
C LEU A 217 -4.96 15.05 -6.97
N LEU A 218 -6.07 15.70 -6.64
CA LEU A 218 -7.25 15.08 -6.08
C LEU A 218 -7.79 13.99 -7.02
N ILE A 219 -7.99 14.32 -8.29
CA ILE A 219 -8.46 13.36 -9.30
C ILE A 219 -7.50 12.17 -9.39
N THR A 220 -6.21 12.42 -9.47
CA THR A 220 -5.20 11.37 -9.52
C THR A 220 -5.24 10.46 -8.28
N ASN A 221 -5.36 11.04 -7.09
CA ASN A 221 -5.42 10.28 -5.84
C ASN A 221 -6.71 9.45 -5.71
N VAL A 222 -7.85 10.01 -6.12
CA VAL A 222 -9.12 9.27 -6.16
C VAL A 222 -9.03 8.08 -7.09
N PHE A 223 -8.48 8.25 -8.29
CA PHE A 223 -8.32 7.13 -9.23
C PHE A 223 -7.34 6.07 -8.72
N ASN A 224 -6.22 6.47 -8.10
CA ASN A 224 -5.31 5.52 -7.46
C ASN A 224 -6.01 4.75 -6.33
N THR A 225 -6.79 5.43 -5.51
CA THR A 225 -7.53 4.81 -4.41
C THR A 225 -8.59 3.84 -4.92
N LEU A 226 -9.35 4.22 -5.94
CA LEU A 226 -10.33 3.35 -6.60
C LEU A 226 -9.67 2.11 -7.19
N ASN A 227 -8.55 2.28 -7.90
CA ASN A 227 -7.82 1.16 -8.48
C ASN A 227 -7.29 0.18 -7.41
N ASN A 228 -6.75 0.71 -6.29
CA ASN A 228 -6.30 -0.10 -5.16
C ASN A 228 -7.44 -0.80 -4.41
N SER A 229 -8.68 -0.34 -4.59
CA SER A 229 -9.87 -0.83 -3.88
C SER A 229 -10.84 -1.59 -4.80
N VAL A 230 -10.50 -1.76 -6.09
CA VAL A 230 -11.35 -2.47 -7.08
C VAL A 230 -11.80 -3.84 -6.59
N PHE A 231 -10.89 -4.58 -5.96
CA PHE A 231 -11.20 -5.89 -5.40
C PHE A 231 -12.20 -5.83 -4.25
N THR A 232 -12.01 -4.92 -3.30
CA THR A 232 -12.92 -4.75 -2.16
C THR A 232 -14.33 -4.41 -2.66
N LEU A 233 -14.43 -3.55 -3.69
CA LEU A 233 -15.70 -3.20 -4.32
C LEU A 233 -16.37 -4.41 -5.01
N ALA A 234 -15.62 -5.11 -5.86
CA ALA A 234 -16.15 -6.25 -6.60
C ALA A 234 -16.50 -7.42 -5.67
N PHE A 235 -15.63 -7.73 -4.72
CA PHE A 235 -15.85 -8.84 -3.80
C PHE A 235 -16.97 -8.55 -2.82
N GLY A 236 -17.09 -7.34 -2.29
CA GLY A 236 -18.20 -6.94 -1.44
C GLY A 236 -19.57 -7.06 -2.15
N ARG A 237 -19.61 -6.85 -3.47
CA ARG A 237 -20.85 -7.02 -4.27
C ARG A 237 -21.15 -8.47 -4.63
N PHE A 238 -20.12 -9.28 -4.89
CA PHE A 238 -20.28 -10.61 -5.50
C PHE A 238 -20.12 -11.77 -4.52
N TYR A 239 -19.54 -11.56 -3.35
CA TYR A 239 -19.18 -12.59 -2.38
C TYR A 239 -19.68 -12.28 -0.98
N THR A 240 -19.61 -13.26 -0.09
CA THR A 240 -20.01 -13.08 1.30
C THR A 240 -19.01 -12.25 2.09
N LYS A 241 -19.48 -11.56 3.13
CA LYS A 241 -18.60 -10.79 4.05
C LYS A 241 -17.45 -11.64 4.64
N MET A 242 -17.65 -12.94 4.81
CA MET A 242 -16.61 -13.86 5.27
C MET A 242 -15.50 -14.04 4.22
N GLU A 243 -15.85 -14.13 2.94
CA GLU A 243 -14.89 -14.26 1.84
C GLU A 243 -14.14 -12.92 1.62
N VAL A 244 -14.84 -11.80 1.72
CA VAL A 244 -14.23 -10.46 1.66
C VAL A 244 -13.23 -10.27 2.78
N GLY A 245 -13.57 -10.68 4.02
CA GLY A 245 -12.65 -10.64 5.14
C GLY A 245 -11.43 -11.55 4.95
N THR A 246 -11.63 -12.74 4.37
CA THR A 246 -10.56 -13.67 4.04
C THR A 246 -9.57 -13.08 3.04
N TYR A 247 -10.09 -12.43 1.98
CA TYR A 247 -9.27 -11.71 1.01
C TYR A 247 -8.55 -10.51 1.64
N THR A 248 -9.26 -9.71 2.43
CA THR A 248 -8.70 -8.50 3.07
C THR A 248 -7.51 -8.86 3.97
N GLN A 249 -7.60 -9.96 4.70
CA GLN A 249 -6.49 -10.42 5.52
C GLN A 249 -5.30 -10.90 4.68
N ALA A 250 -5.54 -11.62 3.59
CA ALA A 250 -4.49 -12.05 2.66
C ALA A 250 -3.78 -10.86 2.00
N ASP A 251 -4.55 -9.88 1.53
CA ASP A 251 -4.05 -8.67 0.88
C ASP A 251 -3.27 -7.78 1.86
N LYS A 252 -3.69 -7.72 3.13
CA LYS A 252 -2.96 -7.00 4.18
C LYS A 252 -1.52 -7.52 4.34
N TRP A 253 -1.32 -8.84 4.41
CA TRP A 253 0.00 -9.43 4.51
C TRP A 253 0.84 -9.21 3.24
N ASN A 254 0.23 -9.38 2.07
CA ASN A 254 0.87 -9.09 0.80
C ASN A 254 1.33 -7.63 0.71
N LYS A 255 0.45 -6.68 1.03
CA LYS A 255 0.77 -5.24 1.04
C LYS A 255 1.86 -4.88 2.06
N MET A 256 1.85 -5.47 3.24
CA MET A 256 2.90 -5.25 4.24
C MET A 256 4.27 -5.68 3.72
N GLY A 257 4.36 -6.88 3.14
CA GLY A 257 5.62 -7.39 2.58
C GLY A 257 6.12 -6.54 1.41
N SER A 258 5.26 -6.25 0.44
CA SER A 258 5.64 -5.48 -0.75
C SER A 258 5.91 -4.00 -0.45
N ALA A 259 5.21 -3.38 0.51
CA ALA A 259 5.36 -1.97 0.83
C ALA A 259 6.76 -1.62 1.37
N LEU A 260 7.38 -2.52 2.14
CA LEU A 260 8.75 -2.32 2.63
C LEU A 260 9.72 -2.17 1.46
N ILE A 261 9.65 -3.07 0.50
CA ILE A 261 10.54 -3.07 -0.67
C ILE A 261 10.20 -1.91 -1.61
N THR A 262 8.92 -1.68 -1.86
CA THR A 262 8.45 -0.56 -2.70
C THR A 262 8.88 0.78 -2.11
N GLY A 263 8.80 0.96 -0.79
CA GLY A 263 9.25 2.17 -0.11
C GLY A 263 10.76 2.42 -0.28
N MET A 264 11.59 1.36 -0.22
CA MET A 264 13.04 1.46 -0.50
C MET A 264 13.28 1.91 -1.95
N VAL A 265 12.57 1.33 -2.91
CA VAL A 265 12.68 1.68 -4.33
C VAL A 265 12.26 3.13 -4.56
N GLN A 266 11.10 3.54 -4.03
CA GLN A 266 10.57 4.90 -4.19
C GLN A 266 11.48 5.97 -3.59
N GLY A 267 12.08 5.69 -2.44
CA GLY A 267 12.98 6.64 -1.77
C GLY A 267 14.26 6.96 -2.54
N VAL A 268 14.70 6.07 -3.43
CA VAL A 268 15.96 6.20 -4.16
C VAL A 268 15.76 6.44 -5.65
N ALA A 269 14.77 5.78 -6.27
CA ALA A 269 14.64 5.73 -7.73
C ALA A 269 14.35 7.10 -8.35
N GLN A 270 13.33 7.81 -7.88
CA GLN A 270 12.93 9.09 -8.47
C GLN A 270 14.02 10.18 -8.34
N PRO A 271 14.61 10.44 -7.15
CA PRO A 271 15.71 11.41 -7.04
C PRO A 271 16.91 11.03 -7.92
N MET A 272 17.24 9.75 -8.01
CA MET A 272 18.35 9.26 -8.82
C MET A 272 18.10 9.51 -10.31
N PHE A 273 16.91 9.21 -10.83
CA PHE A 273 16.58 9.44 -12.24
C PHE A 273 16.60 10.94 -12.59
N VAL A 274 16.12 11.80 -11.69
CA VAL A 274 16.19 13.26 -11.86
C VAL A 274 17.63 13.74 -11.85
N SER A 275 18.50 13.23 -10.96
CA SER A 275 19.90 13.66 -10.84
C SER A 275 20.77 13.25 -12.03
N VAL A 276 20.46 12.14 -12.70
CA VAL A 276 21.18 11.70 -13.90
C VAL A 276 20.86 12.58 -15.11
N GLY A 277 19.72 13.29 -15.12
CA GLY A 277 19.33 14.22 -16.18
C GLY A 277 18.94 13.50 -17.48
N ASP A 278 19.36 14.08 -18.63
CA ASP A 278 18.94 13.60 -19.97
C ASP A 278 19.92 12.64 -20.65
N ASP A 279 21.00 12.24 -19.94
CA ASP A 279 21.97 11.27 -20.47
C ASP A 279 21.31 9.87 -20.56
N ARG A 280 20.89 9.50 -21.74
CA ARG A 280 20.17 8.23 -21.99
C ARG A 280 20.96 6.98 -21.62
N GLU A 281 22.28 6.97 -21.82
CA GLU A 281 23.10 5.81 -21.48
C GLU A 281 23.26 5.65 -19.96
N ARG A 282 23.47 6.75 -19.26
CA ARG A 282 23.52 6.74 -17.81
C ARG A 282 22.18 6.37 -17.20
N LEU A 283 21.08 6.90 -17.73
CA LEU A 283 19.71 6.53 -17.33
C LEU A 283 19.45 5.04 -17.54
N LEU A 284 19.84 4.48 -18.70
CA LEU A 284 19.66 3.07 -18.96
C LEU A 284 20.46 2.21 -17.99
N ARG A 285 21.73 2.55 -17.73
CA ARG A 285 22.57 1.83 -16.74
C ARG A 285 21.99 1.92 -15.35
N ALA A 286 21.54 3.11 -14.93
CA ALA A 286 20.92 3.34 -13.64
C ALA A 286 19.61 2.55 -13.49
N PHE A 287 18.72 2.60 -14.49
CA PHE A 287 17.46 1.85 -14.48
C PHE A 287 17.70 0.34 -14.39
N ARG A 288 18.59 -0.21 -15.19
CA ARG A 288 18.95 -1.65 -15.16
C ARG A 288 19.55 -2.07 -13.83
N LYS A 289 20.43 -1.24 -13.23
CA LYS A 289 20.99 -1.51 -11.91
C LYS A 289 19.89 -1.55 -10.84
N MET A 290 18.99 -0.58 -10.83
CA MET A 290 17.83 -0.55 -9.92
C MET A 290 16.89 -1.74 -10.15
N LEU A 291 16.63 -2.10 -11.41
CA LEU A 291 15.77 -3.24 -11.75
C LEU A 291 16.31 -4.56 -11.18
N ARG A 292 17.62 -4.82 -11.37
CA ARG A 292 18.27 -6.01 -10.81
C ARG A 292 18.27 -6.01 -9.29
N PHE A 293 18.56 -4.86 -8.67
CA PHE A 293 18.57 -4.73 -7.21
C PHE A 293 17.16 -4.95 -6.63
N THR A 294 16.15 -4.38 -7.27
CA THR A 294 14.74 -4.59 -6.89
C THR A 294 14.35 -6.07 -7.03
N ALA A 295 14.71 -6.73 -8.13
CA ALA A 295 14.42 -8.14 -8.35
C ALA A 295 15.13 -9.04 -7.35
N LEU A 296 16.41 -8.76 -7.03
CA LEU A 296 17.22 -9.49 -6.05
C LEU A 296 16.54 -9.57 -4.69
N ILE A 297 15.82 -8.52 -4.26
CA ILE A 297 15.17 -8.46 -2.94
C ILE A 297 13.70 -8.89 -3.03
N ALA A 298 12.98 -8.45 -4.06
CA ALA A 298 11.52 -8.62 -4.14
C ALA A 298 11.11 -10.08 -4.32
N PHE A 299 11.78 -10.82 -5.21
CA PHE A 299 11.40 -12.21 -5.46
C PHE A 299 11.60 -13.11 -4.24
N PRO A 300 12.77 -13.17 -3.57
CA PRO A 300 12.92 -14.04 -2.41
C PRO A 300 12.06 -13.62 -1.23
N ALA A 301 11.86 -12.32 -1.01
CA ALA A 301 11.03 -11.84 0.09
C ALA A 301 9.55 -12.22 -0.10
N MET A 302 8.99 -11.96 -1.28
CA MET A 302 7.56 -12.21 -1.51
C MET A 302 7.25 -13.69 -1.76
N LEU A 303 8.10 -14.42 -2.48
CA LEU A 303 7.93 -15.87 -2.64
C LEU A 303 8.23 -16.62 -1.34
N GLY A 304 9.17 -16.15 -0.53
CA GLY A 304 9.39 -16.65 0.83
C GLY A 304 8.17 -16.44 1.74
N LEU A 305 7.55 -15.26 1.64
CA LEU A 305 6.30 -14.96 2.34
C LEU A 305 5.15 -15.90 1.86
N ALA A 306 5.08 -16.19 0.56
CA ALA A 306 4.15 -17.16 0.00
C ALA A 306 4.40 -18.58 0.54
N LEU A 307 5.65 -19.04 0.60
CA LEU A 307 6.02 -20.33 1.15
C LEU A 307 5.64 -20.46 2.62
N CYS A 308 5.79 -19.41 3.38
CA CYS A 308 5.49 -19.37 4.81
C CYS A 308 4.03 -18.98 5.12
N ALA A 309 3.17 -18.71 4.12
CA ALA A 309 1.84 -18.16 4.32
C ALA A 309 0.98 -18.95 5.30
N ALA A 310 0.86 -20.27 5.13
CA ALA A 310 0.04 -21.10 6.00
C ALA A 310 0.56 -21.16 7.46
N PRO A 311 1.82 -21.52 7.74
CA PRO A 311 2.32 -21.52 9.11
C PRO A 311 2.34 -20.11 9.73
N LEU A 312 2.64 -19.06 8.96
CA LEU A 312 2.61 -17.68 9.43
C LEU A 312 1.21 -17.26 9.89
N ILE A 313 0.19 -17.54 9.10
CA ILE A 313 -1.20 -17.21 9.45
C ILE A 313 -1.64 -17.99 10.68
N VAL A 314 -1.34 -19.29 10.76
CA VAL A 314 -1.75 -20.11 11.92
C VAL A 314 -1.09 -19.60 13.21
N VAL A 315 0.19 -19.28 13.15
CA VAL A 315 0.97 -18.81 14.33
C VAL A 315 0.54 -17.42 14.77
N THR A 316 0.26 -16.52 13.83
CA THR A 316 0.01 -15.11 14.16
C THR A 316 -1.45 -14.80 14.43
N VAL A 317 -2.35 -15.19 13.52
CA VAL A 317 -3.78 -14.80 13.57
C VAL A 317 -4.72 -15.97 13.83
N GLY A 318 -4.20 -17.20 13.87
CA GLY A 318 -4.93 -18.41 14.24
C GLY A 318 -5.53 -19.17 13.05
N ARG A 319 -5.89 -20.43 13.34
CA ARG A 319 -6.40 -21.40 12.33
C ARG A 319 -7.67 -20.96 11.60
N LYS A 320 -8.50 -20.12 12.21
CA LYS A 320 -9.72 -19.59 11.56
C LYS A 320 -9.42 -18.80 10.27
N TRP A 321 -8.19 -18.26 10.12
CA TRP A 321 -7.74 -17.51 8.96
C TRP A 321 -7.00 -18.36 7.91
N LEU A 322 -6.89 -19.66 8.09
CA LEU A 322 -6.17 -20.53 7.16
C LEU A 322 -6.62 -20.38 5.69
N PRO A 323 -7.92 -20.17 5.36
CA PRO A 323 -8.32 -19.90 3.97
C PRO A 323 -7.68 -18.65 3.36
N SER A 324 -7.23 -17.69 4.19
CA SER A 324 -6.49 -16.52 3.69
C SER A 324 -5.08 -16.88 3.23
N ALA A 325 -4.48 -17.98 3.69
CA ALA A 325 -3.14 -18.39 3.30
C ALA A 325 -3.05 -18.70 1.80
N GLU A 326 -4.05 -19.38 1.24
CA GLU A 326 -4.09 -19.72 -0.18
C GLU A 326 -4.19 -18.47 -1.06
N LEU A 327 -5.04 -17.51 -0.69
CA LEU A 327 -5.16 -16.24 -1.39
C LEU A 327 -3.87 -15.40 -1.24
N MET A 328 -3.24 -15.45 -0.06
CA MET A 328 -1.97 -14.77 0.21
C MET A 328 -0.84 -15.34 -0.67
N GLN A 329 -0.78 -16.66 -0.85
CA GLN A 329 0.20 -17.30 -1.73
C GLN A 329 0.08 -16.75 -3.16
N LEU A 330 -1.13 -16.68 -3.70
CA LEU A 330 -1.38 -16.12 -5.02
C LEU A 330 -1.02 -14.63 -5.09
N LEU A 331 -1.48 -13.84 -4.12
CA LEU A 331 -1.23 -12.39 -4.09
C LEU A 331 0.26 -12.06 -3.95
N CYS A 332 1.04 -12.84 -3.21
CA CYS A 332 2.48 -12.64 -3.06
C CYS A 332 3.25 -12.81 -4.38
N VAL A 333 2.71 -13.59 -5.33
CA VAL A 333 3.30 -13.65 -6.69
C VAL A 333 3.19 -12.28 -7.37
N ALA A 334 2.01 -11.64 -7.35
CA ALA A 334 1.89 -10.25 -7.84
C ALA A 334 2.72 -9.27 -6.99
N GLY A 335 2.75 -9.49 -5.67
CA GLY A 335 3.53 -8.70 -4.70
C GLY A 335 5.02 -8.65 -5.03
N ALA A 336 5.59 -9.70 -5.61
CA ALA A 336 6.99 -9.72 -6.05
C ALA A 336 7.24 -8.75 -7.23
N PHE A 337 6.23 -8.46 -8.04
CA PHE A 337 6.32 -7.53 -9.15
C PHE A 337 5.92 -6.09 -8.79
N MET A 338 5.27 -5.86 -7.63
CA MET A 338 4.86 -4.52 -7.21
C MET A 338 6.03 -3.53 -7.10
N PRO A 339 7.19 -3.86 -6.49
CA PRO A 339 8.33 -2.96 -6.44
C PRO A 339 8.94 -2.69 -7.82
N ILE A 340 8.91 -3.68 -8.72
CA ILE A 340 9.34 -3.52 -10.11
C ILE A 340 8.42 -2.53 -10.83
N THR A 341 7.11 -2.70 -10.71
CA THR A 341 6.12 -1.77 -11.27
C THR A 341 6.32 -0.35 -10.73
N ALA A 342 6.59 -0.21 -9.42
CA ALA A 342 6.90 1.07 -8.80
C ALA A 342 8.14 1.74 -9.41
N LEU A 343 9.16 0.97 -9.80
CA LEU A 343 10.33 1.49 -10.49
C LEU A 343 9.97 2.10 -11.86
N TYR A 344 9.11 1.42 -12.65
CA TYR A 344 8.59 1.95 -13.92
C TYR A 344 7.79 3.23 -13.71
N HIS A 345 6.94 3.28 -12.68
CA HIS A 345 6.16 4.46 -12.33
C HIS A 345 7.06 5.66 -12.01
N ASN A 346 8.04 5.46 -11.11
CA ASN A 346 8.96 6.51 -10.71
C ASN A 346 9.79 7.04 -11.87
N PHE A 347 10.19 6.16 -12.80
CA PHE A 347 10.89 6.56 -14.01
C PHE A 347 10.02 7.46 -14.90
N LEU A 348 8.80 7.05 -15.24
CA LEU A 348 7.88 7.83 -16.08
C LEU A 348 7.53 9.17 -15.44
N ILE A 349 7.29 9.19 -14.12
CA ILE A 349 7.02 10.43 -13.38
C ILE A 349 8.24 11.35 -13.40
N SER A 350 9.47 10.82 -13.24
CA SER A 350 10.71 11.61 -13.31
C SER A 350 10.95 12.25 -14.67
N ARG A 351 10.38 11.67 -15.74
CA ARG A 351 10.40 12.20 -17.12
C ARG A 351 9.22 13.13 -17.41
N GLY A 352 8.42 13.51 -16.41
CA GLY A 352 7.26 14.36 -16.57
C GLY A 352 6.05 13.72 -17.26
N ARG A 353 6.08 12.39 -17.48
CA ARG A 353 5.01 11.64 -18.16
C ARG A 353 3.94 11.15 -17.16
N SER A 354 3.45 12.05 -16.32
CA SER A 354 2.37 11.76 -15.38
C SER A 354 1.03 11.47 -16.07
N ASP A 355 0.83 11.96 -17.29
CA ASP A 355 -0.28 11.64 -18.18
C ASP A 355 -0.35 10.14 -18.50
N VAL A 356 0.77 9.57 -18.94
CA VAL A 356 0.89 8.13 -19.23
C VAL A 356 0.64 7.31 -17.98
N TYR A 357 1.20 7.73 -16.84
CA TYR A 357 0.98 7.09 -15.55
C TYR A 357 -0.52 7.01 -15.21
N MET A 358 -1.21 8.15 -15.27
CA MET A 358 -2.64 8.23 -14.94
C MET A 358 -3.49 7.32 -15.84
N TRP A 359 -3.32 7.42 -17.18
CA TRP A 359 -4.12 6.64 -18.13
C TRP A 359 -3.87 5.14 -18.02
N ASN A 360 -2.62 4.72 -17.77
CA ASN A 360 -2.30 3.29 -17.56
C ASN A 360 -2.97 2.73 -16.32
N ILE A 361 -2.96 3.46 -15.20
CA ILE A 361 -3.63 3.03 -13.95
C ILE A 361 -5.14 2.91 -14.18
N LEU A 362 -5.75 3.89 -14.86
CA LEU A 362 -7.18 3.85 -15.20
C LEU A 362 -7.52 2.64 -16.07
N ALA A 363 -6.76 2.43 -17.13
CA ALA A 363 -6.99 1.30 -18.04
C ALA A 363 -6.82 -0.05 -17.31
N GLN A 364 -5.81 -0.19 -16.46
CA GLN A 364 -5.60 -1.38 -15.64
C GLN A 364 -6.77 -1.63 -14.70
N GLY A 365 -7.24 -0.60 -14.00
CA GLY A 365 -8.38 -0.70 -13.07
C GLY A 365 -9.68 -1.10 -13.77
N LEU A 366 -9.99 -0.45 -14.90
CA LEU A 366 -11.17 -0.77 -15.70
C LEU A 366 -11.12 -2.19 -16.26
N LEU A 367 -9.96 -2.61 -16.78
CA LEU A 367 -9.79 -3.96 -17.30
C LEU A 367 -9.90 -5.01 -16.18
N THR A 368 -9.35 -4.72 -15.01
CA THR A 368 -9.50 -5.58 -13.82
C THR A 368 -10.96 -5.73 -13.45
N LEU A 369 -11.70 -4.62 -13.36
CA LEU A 369 -13.14 -4.65 -13.02
C LEU A 369 -13.94 -5.43 -14.07
N ALA A 370 -13.70 -5.17 -15.35
CA ALA A 370 -14.37 -5.88 -16.45
C ALA A 370 -14.10 -7.40 -16.39
N MET A 371 -12.85 -7.80 -16.13
CA MET A 371 -12.46 -9.20 -15.96
C MET A 371 -13.19 -9.84 -14.76
N LEU A 372 -13.25 -9.18 -13.61
CA LEU A 372 -13.94 -9.69 -12.43
C LEU A 372 -15.45 -9.86 -12.68
N CYS A 373 -16.08 -8.89 -13.33
CA CYS A 373 -17.49 -8.97 -13.73
C CYS A 373 -17.72 -10.13 -14.72
N ALA A 374 -16.86 -10.29 -15.72
CA ALA A 374 -16.95 -11.38 -16.68
C ALA A 374 -16.82 -12.77 -16.02
N ILE A 375 -15.83 -12.97 -15.14
CA ILE A 375 -15.64 -14.23 -14.41
C ILE A 375 -16.90 -14.57 -13.61
N LYS A 376 -17.50 -13.58 -12.95
CA LYS A 376 -18.72 -13.79 -12.17
C LYS A 376 -19.93 -14.09 -13.04
N GLN A 377 -20.12 -13.35 -14.15
CA GLN A 377 -21.28 -13.50 -15.04
C GLN A 377 -21.28 -14.84 -15.77
N PHE A 378 -20.12 -15.26 -16.26
CA PHE A 378 -20.01 -16.52 -17.03
C PHE A 378 -19.77 -17.74 -16.14
N GLY A 379 -19.56 -17.58 -14.83
CA GLY A 379 -19.36 -18.68 -13.90
C GLY A 379 -18.11 -19.52 -14.21
N TRP A 380 -17.08 -18.90 -14.77
CA TRP A 380 -15.88 -19.60 -15.20
C TRP A 380 -15.21 -20.35 -14.05
N GLN A 381 -14.77 -21.56 -14.38
CA GLN A 381 -13.96 -22.44 -13.53
C GLN A 381 -12.74 -22.87 -14.33
N LEU A 382 -11.59 -22.88 -13.70
CA LEU A 382 -10.35 -23.31 -14.30
C LEU A 382 -9.79 -24.49 -13.53
N THR A 383 -9.62 -25.63 -14.22
CA THR A 383 -8.94 -26.79 -13.68
C THR A 383 -7.54 -26.87 -14.29
N LEU A 384 -6.53 -26.64 -13.44
CA LEU A 384 -5.14 -26.78 -13.85
C LEU A 384 -4.66 -28.20 -13.49
N HIS A 385 -4.36 -29.01 -14.51
CA HIS A 385 -3.68 -30.29 -14.34
C HIS A 385 -2.18 -30.04 -14.23
N LEU A 386 -1.68 -30.00 -12.98
CA LEU A 386 -0.24 -29.92 -12.75
C LEU A 386 0.40 -31.31 -12.83
N PRO A 387 1.65 -31.43 -13.30
CA PRO A 387 2.37 -32.72 -13.38
C PRO A 387 2.68 -33.33 -12.00
N TRP A 388 2.37 -32.67 -10.91
CA TRP A 388 2.50 -33.11 -9.50
C TRP A 388 1.11 -33.26 -8.84
N PRO A 389 0.94 -34.16 -7.84
CA PRO A 389 -0.34 -34.82 -7.57
C PRO A 389 -1.48 -33.85 -7.24
N GLY A 390 -2.43 -33.78 -8.13
CA GLY A 390 -3.72 -33.16 -7.92
C GLY A 390 -4.07 -32.10 -8.95
N ALA A 391 -5.31 -32.15 -9.44
CA ALA A 391 -5.88 -31.05 -10.22
C ALA A 391 -6.18 -29.88 -9.26
N VAL A 392 -5.66 -28.71 -9.54
CA VAL A 392 -6.00 -27.48 -8.80
C VAL A 392 -7.26 -26.89 -9.43
N HIS A 393 -8.37 -27.03 -8.74
CA HIS A 393 -9.63 -26.41 -9.13
C HIS A 393 -9.68 -24.97 -8.65
N LEU A 394 -9.57 -24.03 -9.56
CA LEU A 394 -9.73 -22.61 -9.31
C LEU A 394 -11.17 -22.22 -9.65
N SER A 395 -11.92 -21.80 -8.65
CA SER A 395 -13.29 -21.30 -8.79
C SER A 395 -13.52 -20.11 -7.85
N GLY A 396 -14.54 -19.33 -8.12
CA GLY A 396 -14.94 -18.22 -7.27
C GLY A 396 -13.81 -17.20 -7.05
N ILE A 397 -13.59 -16.83 -5.79
CA ILE A 397 -12.61 -15.82 -5.39
C ILE A 397 -11.16 -16.22 -5.73
N ARG A 398 -10.83 -17.53 -5.67
CA ARG A 398 -9.49 -18.03 -6.01
C ARG A 398 -9.16 -17.79 -7.47
N LEU A 399 -10.13 -18.06 -8.37
CA LEU A 399 -9.96 -17.80 -9.80
C LEU A 399 -9.81 -16.31 -10.08
N MET A 400 -10.62 -15.46 -9.45
CA MET A 400 -10.52 -14.01 -9.62
C MET A 400 -9.16 -13.47 -9.20
N VAL A 401 -8.64 -13.93 -8.05
CA VAL A 401 -7.31 -13.54 -7.59
C VAL A 401 -6.21 -14.06 -8.52
N ALA A 402 -6.30 -15.31 -9.00
CA ALA A 402 -5.33 -15.86 -9.94
C ALA A 402 -5.31 -15.10 -11.28
N CYS A 403 -6.49 -14.79 -11.83
CA CYS A 403 -6.61 -13.99 -13.06
C CYS A 403 -6.07 -12.55 -12.86
N TYR A 404 -6.30 -11.97 -11.69
CA TYR A 404 -5.70 -10.66 -11.36
C TYR A 404 -4.17 -10.73 -11.34
N VAL A 405 -3.60 -11.73 -10.68
CA VAL A 405 -2.14 -11.92 -10.63
C VAL A 405 -1.59 -12.02 -12.05
N ALA A 406 -2.22 -12.84 -12.90
CA ALA A 406 -1.83 -12.98 -14.30
C ALA A 406 -1.95 -11.64 -15.06
N LEU A 407 -3.06 -10.92 -14.91
CA LEU A 407 -3.28 -9.60 -15.50
C LEU A 407 -2.24 -8.59 -15.02
N TYR A 408 -1.95 -8.56 -13.71
CA TYR A 408 -0.98 -7.64 -13.12
C TYR A 408 0.42 -7.83 -13.70
N ILE A 409 0.84 -9.09 -13.84
CA ILE A 409 2.14 -9.44 -14.44
C ILE A 409 2.14 -9.11 -15.95
N ALA A 410 1.07 -9.45 -16.66
CA ALA A 410 0.94 -9.11 -18.08
C ALA A 410 0.93 -7.59 -18.31
N TRP A 411 0.35 -6.81 -17.40
CA TRP A 411 0.31 -5.36 -17.51
C TRP A 411 1.69 -4.69 -17.41
N LEU A 412 2.70 -5.39 -16.86
CA LEU A 412 4.10 -4.93 -16.94
C LEU A 412 4.56 -4.76 -18.40
N LEU A 413 4.02 -5.51 -19.34
CA LEU A 413 4.30 -5.33 -20.77
C LEU A 413 3.82 -3.95 -21.25
N ALA A 414 2.64 -3.51 -20.80
CA ALA A 414 2.14 -2.19 -21.12
C ALA A 414 3.07 -1.09 -20.55
N TRP A 415 3.48 -1.21 -19.28
CA TRP A 415 4.46 -0.29 -18.69
C TRP A 415 5.78 -0.28 -19.45
N HIS A 416 6.24 -1.45 -19.88
CA HIS A 416 7.49 -1.59 -20.62
C HIS A 416 7.42 -0.93 -22.01
N THR A 417 6.26 -0.99 -22.71
CA THR A 417 6.09 -0.33 -24.02
C THR A 417 6.24 1.19 -23.90
N PHE A 418 5.74 1.80 -22.83
CA PHE A 418 5.93 3.22 -22.57
C PHE A 418 7.36 3.56 -22.15
N LEU A 419 8.00 2.71 -21.34
CA LEU A 419 9.40 2.86 -20.99
C LEU A 419 10.30 2.86 -22.26
N ARG A 420 10.05 1.96 -23.20
CA ARG A 420 10.84 1.85 -24.45
C ARG A 420 10.82 3.11 -25.30
N ARG A 421 9.81 3.94 -25.19
CA ARG A 421 9.76 5.25 -25.89
C ARG A 421 10.76 6.26 -25.33
N GLU A 422 11.10 6.14 -24.06
CA GLU A 422 12.02 7.02 -23.35
C GLU A 422 13.43 6.42 -23.22
N LEU A 423 13.53 5.10 -23.04
CA LEU A 423 14.79 4.37 -22.88
C LEU A 423 14.89 3.22 -23.91
N PRO A 424 16.02 3.05 -24.60
CA PRO A 424 16.24 1.95 -25.55
C PRO A 424 16.50 0.62 -24.80
N LEU A 425 15.55 0.16 -23.98
CA LEU A 425 15.63 -1.09 -23.23
C LEU A 425 14.76 -2.16 -23.91
N PRO A 426 15.34 -3.16 -24.60
CA PRO A 426 14.59 -4.28 -25.14
C PRO A 426 13.95 -5.11 -24.02
N LEU A 427 12.73 -5.63 -24.25
CA LEU A 427 12.04 -6.48 -23.28
C LEU A 427 12.88 -7.68 -22.85
N LEU A 428 13.54 -8.32 -23.81
CA LEU A 428 14.41 -9.47 -23.54
C LEU A 428 15.54 -9.13 -22.56
N THR A 429 16.09 -7.91 -22.66
CA THR A 429 17.13 -7.45 -21.73
C THR A 429 16.55 -7.21 -20.34
N ALA A 430 15.36 -6.62 -20.22
CA ALA A 430 14.68 -6.46 -18.94
C ALA A 430 14.34 -7.81 -18.30
N CYS A 431 13.90 -8.78 -19.10
CA CYS A 431 13.68 -10.16 -18.64
C CYS A 431 14.99 -10.83 -18.19
N LYS A 432 16.09 -10.68 -18.94
CA LYS A 432 17.41 -11.19 -18.52
C LYS A 432 17.92 -10.55 -17.23
N ASP A 433 17.53 -9.31 -16.96
CA ASP A 433 17.89 -8.60 -15.71
C ASP A 433 17.02 -9.01 -14.50
N THR A 434 15.86 -9.64 -14.69
CA THR A 434 14.92 -10.00 -13.60
C THR A 434 14.71 -11.50 -13.43
N LEU A 435 14.59 -12.24 -14.52
CA LEU A 435 14.23 -13.67 -14.52
C LEU A 435 15.21 -14.57 -13.74
N PRO A 436 16.54 -14.35 -13.80
CA PRO A 436 17.48 -15.18 -13.01
C PRO A 436 17.19 -15.13 -11.52
N PHE A 437 16.84 -13.96 -10.97
CA PHE A 437 16.50 -13.79 -9.56
C PHE A 437 15.17 -14.46 -9.22
N ALA A 438 14.18 -14.37 -10.12
CA ALA A 438 12.90 -15.04 -9.95
C ALA A 438 13.06 -16.58 -9.96
N LEU A 439 13.82 -17.13 -10.94
CA LEU A 439 14.07 -18.56 -11.03
C LEU A 439 14.86 -19.09 -9.83
N ALA A 440 15.92 -18.37 -9.40
CA ALA A 440 16.67 -18.71 -8.21
C ALA A 440 15.80 -18.72 -6.96
N ALA A 441 14.89 -17.74 -6.81
CA ALA A 441 13.96 -17.68 -5.70
C ALA A 441 12.96 -18.86 -5.74
N VAL A 442 12.37 -19.15 -6.91
CA VAL A 442 11.47 -20.31 -7.07
C VAL A 442 12.18 -21.62 -6.73
N ALA A 443 13.40 -21.83 -7.25
CA ALA A 443 14.18 -23.03 -6.97
C ALA A 443 14.49 -23.17 -5.47
N ALA A 444 14.95 -22.10 -4.82
CA ALA A 444 15.21 -22.10 -3.38
C ALA A 444 13.97 -22.39 -2.56
N MET A 445 12.81 -21.82 -2.93
CA MET A 445 11.53 -22.05 -2.23
C MET A 445 11.03 -23.49 -2.43
N LEU A 446 11.17 -24.07 -3.63
CA LEU A 446 10.79 -25.45 -3.91
C LEU A 446 11.64 -26.43 -3.10
N VAL A 447 12.97 -26.23 -3.07
CA VAL A 447 13.88 -27.08 -2.26
C VAL A 447 13.52 -26.95 -0.79
N ALA A 448 13.35 -25.73 -0.27
CA ALA A 448 12.97 -25.49 1.12
C ALA A 448 11.63 -26.18 1.48
N TRP A 449 10.64 -26.11 0.56
CA TRP A 449 9.37 -26.79 0.73
C TRP A 449 9.53 -28.32 0.79
N CYS A 450 10.31 -28.90 -0.13
CA CYS A 450 10.58 -30.34 -0.13
C CYS A 450 11.28 -30.80 1.15
N CYS A 451 12.32 -30.08 1.60
CA CYS A 451 13.06 -30.40 2.83
C CYS A 451 12.21 -30.30 4.10
N THR A 452 11.21 -29.40 4.09
CA THR A 452 10.35 -29.17 5.27
C THR A 452 9.04 -29.96 5.24
N ARG A 453 8.83 -30.78 4.23
CA ARG A 453 7.60 -31.59 4.07
C ARG A 453 7.26 -32.51 5.24
N PRO A 454 8.24 -33.15 5.94
CA PRO A 454 7.94 -34.00 7.08
C PRO A 454 7.57 -33.23 8.36
N LEU A 455 7.76 -31.91 8.39
CA LEU A 455 7.42 -31.09 9.55
C LEU A 455 5.95 -30.71 9.52
N HIS A 456 5.26 -30.88 10.66
CA HIS A 456 3.83 -30.56 10.79
C HIS A 456 3.57 -29.39 11.74
N ASP A 457 4.50 -29.10 12.65
CA ASP A 457 4.37 -28.00 13.59
C ASP A 457 4.58 -26.65 12.89
N PRO A 458 3.63 -25.70 12.98
CA PRO A 458 3.74 -24.40 12.30
C PRO A 458 4.96 -23.57 12.73
N TRP A 459 5.39 -23.66 14.00
CA TRP A 459 6.56 -22.95 14.50
C TRP A 459 7.86 -23.52 13.92
N LEU A 460 7.99 -24.86 13.92
CA LEU A 460 9.12 -25.54 13.33
C LEU A 460 9.21 -25.29 11.82
N LEU A 461 8.06 -25.25 11.15
CA LEU A 461 8.01 -24.89 9.72
C LEU A 461 8.56 -23.48 9.45
N LEU A 462 8.20 -22.47 10.25
CA LEU A 462 8.73 -21.12 10.07
C LEU A 462 10.23 -21.07 10.36
N LEU A 463 10.67 -21.65 11.49
CA LEU A 463 12.07 -21.69 11.89
C LEU A 463 12.96 -22.44 10.89
N ALA A 464 12.44 -23.44 10.19
CA ALA A 464 13.18 -24.17 9.18
C ALA A 464 13.11 -23.51 7.80
N ARG A 465 11.93 -23.12 7.34
CA ARG A 465 11.72 -22.58 5.98
C ARG A 465 12.46 -21.29 5.73
N ILE A 466 12.45 -20.35 6.70
CA ILE A 466 13.07 -19.04 6.52
C ILE A 466 14.58 -19.14 6.30
N PRO A 467 15.37 -19.80 7.18
CA PRO A 467 16.82 -19.91 6.99
C PRO A 467 17.19 -20.82 5.81
N ILE A 468 16.47 -21.94 5.58
CA ILE A 468 16.75 -22.82 4.45
C ILE A 468 16.50 -22.09 3.13
N ALA A 469 15.35 -21.45 2.94
CA ALA A 469 15.01 -20.72 1.72
C ALA A 469 15.96 -19.53 1.50
N GLY A 470 16.23 -18.75 2.55
CA GLY A 470 17.14 -17.61 2.49
C GLY A 470 18.58 -18.04 2.20
N GLY A 471 19.08 -19.05 2.90
CA GLY A 471 20.43 -19.59 2.70
C GLY A 471 20.62 -20.18 1.30
N LEU A 472 19.66 -20.98 0.81
CA LEU A 472 19.69 -21.54 -0.54
C LEU A 472 19.65 -20.44 -1.62
N TYR A 473 18.78 -19.45 -1.46
CA TYR A 473 18.72 -18.35 -2.38
C TYR A 473 20.04 -17.60 -2.47
N LEU A 474 20.63 -17.23 -1.32
CA LEU A 474 21.92 -16.57 -1.28
C LEU A 474 23.04 -17.43 -1.87
N ALA A 475 23.04 -18.73 -1.60
CA ALA A 475 23.99 -19.67 -2.18
C ALA A 475 23.87 -19.75 -3.69
N ILE A 476 22.65 -19.86 -4.24
CA ILE A 476 22.41 -19.87 -5.69
C ILE A 476 22.91 -18.59 -6.34
N ILE A 477 22.59 -17.43 -5.76
CA ILE A 477 23.03 -16.13 -6.29
C ILE A 477 24.55 -15.96 -6.18
N TRP A 478 25.16 -16.43 -5.10
CA TRP A 478 26.62 -16.43 -4.94
C TRP A 478 27.32 -17.30 -5.99
N LEU A 479 26.84 -18.53 -6.20
CA LEU A 479 27.39 -19.48 -7.17
C LEU A 479 27.17 -19.01 -8.63
N SER A 480 26.07 -18.32 -8.91
CA SER A 480 25.81 -17.74 -10.23
C SER A 480 26.71 -16.57 -10.60
N GLY A 481 27.56 -16.11 -9.67
CA GLY A 481 28.51 -15.02 -9.92
C GLY A 481 27.86 -13.65 -10.11
N ALA A 482 26.66 -13.43 -9.59
CA ALA A 482 25.93 -12.19 -9.78
C ALA A 482 26.71 -10.98 -9.23
N HIS A 483 27.26 -10.15 -10.13
CA HIS A 483 28.06 -8.95 -9.81
C HIS A 483 27.36 -8.02 -8.82
N ILE A 484 26.04 -7.94 -8.83
CA ILE A 484 25.25 -7.10 -7.94
C ILE A 484 25.40 -7.47 -6.46
N LEU A 485 25.52 -8.76 -6.13
CA LEU A 485 25.73 -9.18 -4.74
C LEU A 485 27.10 -8.75 -4.25
N ARG A 486 28.12 -8.87 -5.10
CA ARG A 486 29.49 -8.42 -4.79
C ARG A 486 29.53 -6.90 -4.63
N GLU A 487 28.93 -6.14 -5.56
CA GLU A 487 28.82 -4.69 -5.43
C GLU A 487 28.11 -4.25 -4.14
N ALA A 488 27.03 -4.95 -3.74
CA ALA A 488 26.29 -4.64 -2.52
C ALA A 488 27.15 -4.91 -1.25
N ILE A 489 27.90 -6.01 -1.24
CA ILE A 489 28.81 -6.36 -0.13
C ILE A 489 29.99 -5.38 -0.08
N ASP A 490 30.60 -5.05 -1.20
CA ASP A 490 31.71 -4.09 -1.27
C ASP A 490 31.28 -2.69 -0.82
N TYR A 491 30.06 -2.26 -1.19
CA TYR A 491 29.52 -0.99 -0.72
C TYR A 491 29.30 -0.96 0.81
N LEU A 492 28.90 -2.08 1.41
CA LEU A 492 28.75 -2.20 2.86
C LEU A 492 30.12 -2.25 3.58
N ARG A 493 31.14 -2.86 2.97
CA ARG A 493 32.49 -2.93 3.51
C ARG A 493 33.25 -1.59 3.46
N HIS A 494 33.03 -0.79 2.41
CA HIS A 494 33.69 0.51 2.27
C HIS A 494 33.01 1.65 3.05
N ARG A 495 31.93 1.38 3.78
CA ARG A 495 31.26 2.34 4.67
C ARG A 495 31.70 2.23 6.15
N GLN A 496 32.57 1.28 6.46
CA GLN A 496 33.34 1.20 7.72
C GLN A 496 34.74 1.78 7.54
#